data_35885f312dad0bca685076d5e7139e87
#
_entry.id   35885f312dad0bca685076d5e7139e87
#
_cell.length_a   1.000
_cell.length_b   1.000
_cell.length_c   1.000
_cell.angle_alpha   90.00
_cell.angle_beta   90.00
_cell.angle_gamma   90.00
#
_symmetry.space_group_name_H-M   'P 1'
#
loop_
_entity.id
_entity.type
_entity.pdbx_description
1 polymer ?
#
loop_
_entity_poly.entity_id
_entity_poly.type
_entity_poly.pdbx_seq_one_letter_code
_entity_poly.pdbx_strand_id
1 'polypeptide(L)'
;MKISLKLTLFLAGVVALFVGLADALIGQTRALVASYDELLQTSVKQADLARVTQVDFKKQVQEWKDILLRGHNPEDLAKYTKQFREAEARVRENSVALSLQLQDRAAIRLLAEFVVRHEALGKKYQEAYDTYVGSGFDFKAADKIVRGMDRPPTNLFDQVVARLSAQAEDSVKAQQVVAAHKQILALAIAGGCLLLLTAAGLLVVYNVTSRLGCLKLISDKLAQGEIAGLAIDIGGNDEVSEFGHSLKGIQAEIEELATAKAGSSAIPS
;
A
#
# COMPACT_ATOMS: atom_id res chain seq x y z
N MET A 1 22.55 33.03 -20.88
CA MET A 1 22.23 32.70 -19.48
C MET A 1 23.45 32.09 -18.83
N LYS A 2 23.91 32.63 -17.72
CA LYS A 2 25.12 32.18 -17.01
C LYS A 2 25.09 30.69 -16.69
N ILE A 3 26.24 30.00 -16.75
CA ILE A 3 26.35 28.57 -16.46
C ILE A 3 25.94 28.28 -15.01
N SER A 4 26.38 29.17 -14.09
CA SER A 4 25.97 29.12 -12.68
C SER A 4 24.44 29.08 -12.52
N LEU A 5 23.70 29.92 -13.24
CA LEU A 5 22.27 29.97 -13.22
C LEU A 5 21.63 28.70 -13.83
N LYS A 6 22.17 28.15 -14.92
CA LYS A 6 21.73 26.88 -15.53
C LYS A 6 21.87 25.71 -14.55
N LEU A 7 23.03 25.64 -13.87
CA LEU A 7 23.30 24.60 -12.86
C LEU A 7 22.39 24.74 -11.65
N THR A 8 22.15 25.94 -11.14
CA THR A 8 21.28 26.22 -10.01
C THR A 8 19.84 25.83 -10.34
N LEU A 9 19.33 26.21 -11.52
CA LEU A 9 18.00 25.83 -11.96
C LEU A 9 17.85 24.31 -12.17
N PHE A 10 18.87 23.65 -12.72
CA PHE A 10 18.89 22.20 -12.85
C PHE A 10 18.82 21.52 -11.48
N LEU A 11 19.69 21.94 -10.53
CA LEU A 11 19.71 21.40 -9.17
C LEU A 11 18.39 21.65 -8.44
N ALA A 12 17.82 22.85 -8.55
CA ALA A 12 16.50 23.17 -7.99
C ALA A 12 15.39 22.28 -8.58
N GLY A 13 15.42 22.04 -9.90
CA GLY A 13 14.50 21.12 -10.58
C GLY A 13 14.64 19.68 -10.08
N VAL A 14 15.87 19.20 -9.87
CA VAL A 14 16.15 17.87 -9.29
C VAL A 14 15.56 17.76 -7.89
N VAL A 15 15.82 18.74 -7.02
CA VAL A 15 15.28 18.75 -5.64
C VAL A 15 13.76 18.79 -5.65
N ALA A 16 13.16 19.65 -6.45
CA ALA A 16 11.70 19.74 -6.57
C ALA A 16 11.07 18.41 -7.04
N LEU A 17 11.71 17.74 -8.01
CA LEU A 17 11.25 16.43 -8.48
C LEU A 17 11.35 15.36 -7.38
N PHE A 18 12.46 15.32 -6.63
CA PHE A 18 12.62 14.37 -5.52
C PHE A 18 11.58 14.60 -4.42
N VAL A 19 11.31 15.87 -4.06
CA VAL A 19 10.28 16.21 -3.08
C VAL A 19 8.90 15.80 -3.58
N GLY A 20 8.55 16.08 -4.83
CA GLY A 20 7.28 15.70 -5.42
C GLY A 20 7.10 14.18 -5.51
N LEU A 21 8.16 13.44 -5.86
CA LEU A 21 8.14 11.98 -5.89
C LEU A 21 7.98 11.38 -4.48
N ALA A 22 8.68 11.92 -3.50
CA ALA A 22 8.57 11.51 -2.10
C ALA A 22 7.15 11.73 -1.57
N ASP A 23 6.55 12.89 -1.82
CA ASP A 23 5.17 13.20 -1.41
C ASP A 23 4.16 12.26 -2.08
N ALA A 24 4.30 11.99 -3.38
CA ALA A 24 3.46 11.04 -4.10
C ALA A 24 3.57 9.62 -3.52
N LEU A 25 4.78 9.14 -3.18
CA LEU A 25 4.99 7.81 -2.57
C LEU A 25 4.39 7.74 -1.17
N ILE A 26 4.54 8.78 -0.36
CA ILE A 26 3.92 8.86 0.98
C ILE A 26 2.40 8.85 0.86
N GLY A 27 1.83 9.63 -0.05
CA GLY A 27 0.39 9.65 -0.33
C GLY A 27 -0.14 8.28 -0.77
N GLN A 28 0.57 7.60 -1.65
CA GLN A 28 0.22 6.25 -2.08
C GLN A 28 0.27 5.23 -0.94
N THR A 29 1.28 5.31 -0.08
CA THR A 29 1.41 4.43 1.09
C THR A 29 0.27 4.66 2.08
N ARG A 30 -0.09 5.91 2.36
CA ARG A 30 -1.23 6.24 3.23
C ARG A 30 -2.56 5.71 2.67
N ALA A 31 -2.80 5.87 1.38
CA ALA A 31 -4.00 5.33 0.72
C ALA A 31 -4.05 3.80 0.78
N LEU A 32 -2.91 3.13 0.65
CA LEU A 32 -2.81 1.68 0.77
C LEU A 32 -3.13 1.22 2.21
N VAL A 33 -2.54 1.85 3.22
CA VAL A 33 -2.83 1.55 4.63
C VAL A 33 -4.31 1.74 4.94
N ALA A 34 -4.91 2.85 4.52
CA ALA A 34 -6.33 3.12 4.73
C ALA A 34 -7.23 2.04 4.10
N SER A 35 -6.90 1.56 2.89
CA SER A 35 -7.68 0.50 2.24
C SER A 35 -7.51 -0.87 2.90
N TYR A 36 -6.35 -1.18 3.49
CA TYR A 36 -6.18 -2.38 4.32
C TYR A 36 -6.94 -2.27 5.63
N ASP A 37 -6.93 -1.11 6.29
CA ASP A 37 -7.71 -0.88 7.52
C ASP A 37 -9.21 -1.06 7.26
N GLU A 38 -9.75 -0.52 6.17
CA GLU A 38 -11.13 -0.72 5.76
C GLU A 38 -11.45 -2.22 5.57
N LEU A 39 -10.58 -2.95 4.88
CA LEU A 39 -10.75 -4.39 4.65
C LEU A 39 -10.73 -5.19 5.96
N LEU A 40 -9.83 -4.85 6.90
CA LEU A 40 -9.76 -5.48 8.22
C LEU A 40 -11.02 -5.20 9.05
N GLN A 41 -11.53 -3.97 9.02
CA GLN A 41 -12.73 -3.58 9.77
C GLN A 41 -14.04 -4.08 9.16
N THR A 42 -14.02 -4.53 7.90
CA THR A 42 -15.20 -5.05 7.19
C THR A 42 -15.12 -6.57 7.02
N SER A 43 -14.60 -7.04 5.89
CA SER A 43 -14.67 -8.46 5.50
C SER A 43 -13.99 -9.41 6.49
N VAL A 44 -12.80 -9.04 7.00
CA VAL A 44 -12.06 -9.90 7.93
C VAL A 44 -12.77 -9.97 9.27
N LYS A 45 -13.22 -8.83 9.79
CA LYS A 45 -13.95 -8.77 11.06
C LYS A 45 -15.30 -9.52 11.02
N GLN A 46 -16.03 -9.45 9.89
CA GLN A 46 -17.25 -10.23 9.69
C GLN A 46 -16.98 -11.74 9.70
N ALA A 47 -15.93 -12.17 9.00
CA ALA A 47 -15.52 -13.59 8.99
C ALA A 47 -15.11 -14.08 10.39
N ASP A 48 -14.39 -13.25 11.15
CA ASP A 48 -13.97 -13.57 12.51
C ASP A 48 -15.15 -13.63 13.47
N LEU A 49 -16.07 -12.66 13.43
CA LEU A 49 -17.29 -12.67 14.21
C LEU A 49 -18.14 -13.91 13.91
N ALA A 50 -18.22 -14.33 12.65
CA ALA A 50 -18.91 -15.56 12.28
C ALA A 50 -18.22 -16.79 12.90
N ARG A 51 -16.89 -16.89 12.88
CA ARG A 51 -16.15 -17.99 13.50
C ARG A 51 -16.36 -18.04 15.01
N VAL A 52 -16.29 -16.89 15.68
CA VAL A 52 -16.56 -16.78 17.13
C VAL A 52 -17.97 -17.27 17.44
N THR A 53 -18.97 -16.84 16.67
CA THR A 53 -20.36 -17.26 16.84
C THR A 53 -20.55 -18.77 16.62
N GLN A 54 -19.86 -19.34 15.62
CA GLN A 54 -19.84 -20.78 15.39
C GLN A 54 -19.29 -21.56 16.59
N VAL A 55 -18.21 -21.06 17.18
CA VAL A 55 -17.62 -21.67 18.39
C VAL A 55 -18.58 -21.58 19.57
N ASP A 56 -19.23 -20.42 19.77
CA ASP A 56 -20.21 -20.23 20.83
C ASP A 56 -21.41 -21.16 20.65
N PHE A 57 -21.89 -21.36 19.42
CA PHE A 57 -22.99 -22.30 19.16
C PHE A 57 -22.57 -23.76 19.44
N LYS A 58 -21.40 -24.18 19.00
CA LYS A 58 -20.88 -25.52 19.32
C LYS A 58 -20.70 -25.71 20.85
N LYS A 59 -20.28 -24.66 21.55
CA LYS A 59 -20.16 -24.65 22.99
C LYS A 59 -21.55 -24.77 23.65
N GLN A 60 -22.55 -24.04 23.20
CA GLN A 60 -23.93 -24.16 23.66
C GLN A 60 -24.43 -25.62 23.59
N VAL A 61 -24.20 -26.28 22.44
CA VAL A 61 -24.56 -27.70 22.26
C VAL A 61 -23.81 -28.62 23.22
N GLN A 62 -22.53 -28.31 23.50
CA GLN A 62 -21.74 -29.06 24.45
C GLN A 62 -22.26 -28.88 25.89
N GLU A 63 -22.52 -27.66 26.31
CA GLU A 63 -23.06 -27.38 27.64
C GLU A 63 -24.42 -28.08 27.85
N TRP A 64 -25.22 -28.18 26.80
CA TRP A 64 -26.46 -28.99 26.86
C TRP A 64 -26.15 -30.47 27.18
N LYS A 65 -25.15 -31.06 26.54
CA LYS A 65 -24.73 -32.43 26.82
C LYS A 65 -24.22 -32.60 28.25
N ASP A 66 -23.49 -31.60 28.74
CA ASP A 66 -23.00 -31.58 30.12
C ASP A 66 -24.15 -31.46 31.15
N ILE A 67 -25.22 -30.70 30.85
CA ILE A 67 -26.46 -30.69 31.63
C ILE A 67 -27.05 -32.10 31.72
N LEU A 68 -27.20 -32.82 30.63
CA LEU A 68 -27.79 -34.16 30.61
C LEU A 68 -26.93 -35.19 31.34
N LEU A 69 -25.60 -35.11 31.23
CA LEU A 69 -24.68 -36.09 31.80
C LEU A 69 -24.39 -35.86 33.30
N ARG A 70 -24.40 -34.61 33.76
CA ARG A 70 -23.90 -34.21 35.09
C ARG A 70 -24.95 -33.49 35.92
N GLY A 71 -26.07 -33.07 35.33
CA GLY A 71 -27.07 -32.23 35.96
C GLY A 71 -27.90 -32.96 37.05
N HIS A 72 -27.68 -34.26 37.32
CA HIS A 72 -28.21 -34.93 38.49
C HIS A 72 -27.57 -34.39 39.80
N ASN A 73 -26.39 -33.73 39.73
CA ASN A 73 -25.81 -32.97 40.81
C ASN A 73 -26.30 -31.50 40.74
N PRO A 74 -26.87 -30.93 41.81
CA PRO A 74 -27.42 -29.58 41.78
C PRO A 74 -26.39 -28.47 41.44
N GLU A 75 -25.13 -28.59 41.87
CA GLU A 75 -24.08 -27.62 41.58
C GLU A 75 -23.72 -27.65 40.10
N ASP A 76 -23.54 -28.85 39.53
CA ASP A 76 -23.27 -29.06 38.12
C ASP A 76 -24.43 -28.60 37.25
N LEU A 77 -25.68 -28.89 37.65
CA LEU A 77 -26.87 -28.42 36.95
C LEU A 77 -26.87 -26.87 36.85
N ALA A 78 -26.67 -26.21 37.98
CA ALA A 78 -26.63 -24.73 38.01
C ALA A 78 -25.51 -24.16 37.14
N LYS A 79 -24.31 -24.75 37.23
CA LYS A 79 -23.14 -24.35 36.46
C LYS A 79 -23.36 -24.49 34.96
N TYR A 80 -23.73 -25.69 34.48
CA TYR A 80 -23.87 -25.95 33.03
C TYR A 80 -25.10 -25.27 32.45
N THR A 81 -26.18 -25.11 33.19
CA THR A 81 -27.35 -24.32 32.77
C THR A 81 -26.96 -22.85 32.58
N LYS A 82 -26.17 -22.27 33.48
CA LYS A 82 -25.66 -20.91 33.32
C LYS A 82 -24.78 -20.77 32.07
N GLN A 83 -23.82 -21.69 31.88
CA GLN A 83 -22.90 -21.68 30.73
C GLN A 83 -23.67 -21.86 29.40
N PHE A 84 -24.67 -22.73 29.36
CA PHE A 84 -25.56 -22.90 28.22
C PHE A 84 -26.29 -21.62 27.85
N ARG A 85 -26.92 -20.96 28.82
CA ARG A 85 -27.64 -19.68 28.59
C ARG A 85 -26.76 -18.56 28.18
N GLU A 86 -25.55 -18.47 28.73
CA GLU A 86 -24.54 -17.48 28.31
C GLU A 86 -24.08 -17.72 26.87
N ALA A 87 -23.85 -18.98 26.48
CA ALA A 87 -23.48 -19.30 25.11
C ALA A 87 -24.62 -18.99 24.14
N GLU A 88 -25.86 -19.34 24.49
CA GLU A 88 -27.08 -19.04 23.72
C GLU A 88 -27.23 -17.51 23.50
N ALA A 89 -27.06 -16.72 24.56
CA ALA A 89 -27.12 -15.26 24.49
C ALA A 89 -26.06 -14.69 23.55
N ARG A 90 -24.80 -15.15 23.66
CA ARG A 90 -23.73 -14.71 22.77
C ARG A 90 -24.00 -15.07 21.30
N VAL A 91 -24.50 -16.28 21.03
CA VAL A 91 -24.88 -16.67 19.67
C VAL A 91 -25.94 -15.73 19.10
N ARG A 92 -26.95 -15.38 19.87
CA ARG A 92 -28.00 -14.45 19.45
C ARG A 92 -27.46 -13.04 19.22
N GLU A 93 -26.71 -12.50 20.19
CA GLU A 93 -26.13 -11.15 20.10
C GLU A 93 -25.20 -11.01 18.92
N ASN A 94 -24.27 -11.96 18.74
CA ASN A 94 -23.33 -11.98 17.64
C ASN A 94 -24.03 -12.15 16.28
N SER A 95 -25.10 -12.96 16.22
CA SER A 95 -25.89 -13.12 14.98
C SER A 95 -26.58 -11.83 14.59
N VAL A 96 -27.13 -11.08 15.56
CA VAL A 96 -27.70 -9.74 15.32
C VAL A 96 -26.62 -8.77 14.86
N ALA A 97 -25.47 -8.69 15.57
CA ALA A 97 -24.37 -7.84 15.21
C ALA A 97 -23.83 -8.14 13.79
N LEU A 98 -23.75 -9.43 13.44
CA LEU A 98 -23.32 -9.86 12.11
C LEU A 98 -24.35 -9.46 11.05
N SER A 99 -25.65 -9.64 11.31
CA SER A 99 -26.72 -9.30 10.36
C SER A 99 -26.74 -7.83 9.97
N LEU A 100 -26.36 -6.93 10.89
CA LEU A 100 -26.29 -5.48 10.65
C LEU A 100 -25.09 -5.07 9.79
N GLN A 101 -24.08 -5.92 9.70
CA GLN A 101 -22.83 -5.64 8.98
C GLN A 101 -22.79 -6.29 7.59
N LEU A 102 -23.59 -7.34 7.36
CA LEU A 102 -23.55 -8.10 6.11
C LEU A 102 -24.19 -7.33 4.95
N GLN A 103 -23.52 -7.38 3.79
CA GLN A 103 -24.04 -6.86 2.52
C GLN A 103 -24.33 -7.99 1.51
N ASP A 104 -23.68 -9.14 1.67
CA ASP A 104 -23.90 -10.29 0.80
C ASP A 104 -25.26 -10.92 1.04
N ARG A 105 -26.13 -10.84 0.04
CA ARG A 105 -27.52 -11.36 0.10
C ARG A 105 -27.60 -12.85 0.40
N ALA A 106 -26.61 -13.64 0.00
CA ALA A 106 -26.63 -15.08 0.27
C ALA A 106 -26.23 -15.37 1.72
N ALA A 107 -25.22 -14.68 2.26
CA ALA A 107 -24.86 -14.76 3.67
C ALA A 107 -26.01 -14.29 4.58
N ILE A 108 -26.69 -13.18 4.21
CA ILE A 108 -27.86 -12.67 4.93
C ILE A 108 -28.96 -13.72 5.00
N ARG A 109 -29.28 -14.40 3.89
CA ARG A 109 -30.30 -15.45 3.87
C ARG A 109 -29.93 -16.65 4.75
N LEU A 110 -28.69 -17.12 4.65
CA LEU A 110 -28.20 -18.23 5.47
C LEU A 110 -28.24 -17.90 6.95
N LEU A 111 -27.81 -16.69 7.32
CA LEU A 111 -27.84 -16.22 8.71
C LEU A 111 -29.28 -16.08 9.23
N ALA A 112 -30.18 -15.53 8.43
CA ALA A 112 -31.59 -15.40 8.80
C ALA A 112 -32.26 -16.78 9.03
N GLU A 113 -31.98 -17.76 8.16
CA GLU A 113 -32.48 -19.13 8.35
C GLU A 113 -31.85 -19.76 9.59
N PHE A 114 -30.55 -19.56 9.85
CA PHE A 114 -29.92 -20.01 11.08
C PHE A 114 -30.61 -19.43 12.32
N VAL A 115 -30.87 -18.13 12.37
CA VAL A 115 -31.51 -17.47 13.52
C VAL A 115 -32.88 -18.11 13.81
N VAL A 116 -33.70 -18.28 12.78
CA VAL A 116 -35.03 -18.94 12.95
C VAL A 116 -34.91 -20.36 13.52
N ARG A 117 -33.97 -21.16 13.00
CA ARG A 117 -33.76 -22.52 13.47
C ARG A 117 -33.14 -22.57 14.87
N HIS A 118 -32.24 -21.63 15.21
CA HIS A 118 -31.64 -21.51 16.53
C HIS A 118 -32.70 -21.14 17.59
N GLU A 119 -33.61 -20.23 17.28
CA GLU A 119 -34.75 -19.90 18.17
C GLU A 119 -35.66 -21.08 18.37
N ALA A 120 -36.01 -21.83 17.32
CA ALA A 120 -36.82 -23.04 17.43
C ALA A 120 -36.13 -24.12 18.27
N LEU A 121 -34.82 -24.28 18.11
CA LEU A 121 -33.99 -25.18 18.90
C LEU A 121 -33.94 -24.76 20.38
N GLY A 122 -33.81 -23.46 20.67
CA GLY A 122 -33.85 -22.92 22.04
C GLY A 122 -35.14 -23.28 22.78
N LYS A 123 -36.32 -23.17 22.10
CA LYS A 123 -37.58 -23.59 22.66
C LYS A 123 -37.61 -25.10 22.98
N LYS A 124 -37.01 -25.92 22.11
CA LYS A 124 -36.90 -27.37 22.32
C LYS A 124 -35.92 -27.73 23.43
N TYR A 125 -34.83 -26.99 23.59
CA TYR A 125 -33.94 -27.14 24.72
C TYR A 125 -34.65 -26.82 26.06
N GLN A 126 -35.48 -25.78 26.10
CA GLN A 126 -36.26 -25.47 27.30
C GLN A 126 -37.25 -26.60 27.63
N GLU A 127 -38.01 -27.13 26.64
CA GLU A 127 -38.93 -28.28 26.81
C GLU A 127 -38.17 -29.52 27.32
N ALA A 128 -36.97 -29.77 26.75
CA ALA A 128 -36.13 -30.89 27.16
C ALA A 128 -35.57 -30.73 28.58
N TYR A 129 -35.18 -29.49 28.95
CA TYR A 129 -34.73 -29.18 30.30
C TYR A 129 -35.82 -29.39 31.35
N ASP A 130 -37.05 -28.92 31.08
CA ASP A 130 -38.17 -29.09 31.98
C ASP A 130 -38.51 -30.59 32.15
N THR A 131 -38.44 -31.36 31.06
CA THR A 131 -38.62 -32.83 31.08
C THR A 131 -37.50 -33.50 31.88
N TYR A 132 -36.24 -33.09 31.73
CA TYR A 132 -35.09 -33.63 32.44
C TYR A 132 -35.25 -33.48 33.95
N VAL A 133 -35.55 -32.27 34.41
CA VAL A 133 -35.75 -31.98 35.82
C VAL A 133 -37.03 -32.66 36.36
N GLY A 134 -38.13 -32.58 35.64
CA GLY A 134 -39.40 -33.14 36.03
C GLY A 134 -39.47 -34.68 36.07
N SER A 135 -38.63 -35.38 35.31
CA SER A 135 -38.52 -36.85 35.28
C SER A 135 -37.54 -37.44 36.29
N GLY A 136 -36.95 -36.63 37.17
CA GLY A 136 -35.91 -37.11 38.09
C GLY A 136 -34.61 -37.37 37.37
N PHE A 137 -34.26 -36.49 36.41
CA PHE A 137 -33.02 -36.48 35.66
C PHE A 137 -32.88 -37.63 34.63
N ASP A 138 -34.00 -38.03 33.99
CA ASP A 138 -33.94 -38.96 32.86
C ASP A 138 -33.42 -38.29 31.61
N PHE A 139 -32.09 -38.43 31.38
CA PHE A 139 -31.43 -37.86 30.22
C PHE A 139 -31.90 -38.44 28.87
N LYS A 140 -32.41 -39.71 28.86
CA LYS A 140 -32.93 -40.35 27.64
C LYS A 140 -34.21 -39.70 27.17
N ALA A 141 -35.09 -39.39 28.10
CA ALA A 141 -36.35 -38.70 27.83
C ALA A 141 -36.10 -37.32 27.27
N ALA A 142 -35.19 -36.54 27.89
CA ALA A 142 -34.81 -35.21 27.47
C ALA A 142 -34.05 -35.19 26.12
N ASP A 143 -33.07 -36.08 25.91
CA ASP A 143 -32.33 -36.18 24.65
C ASP A 143 -33.28 -36.50 23.47
N LYS A 144 -34.29 -37.32 23.67
CA LYS A 144 -35.26 -37.66 22.62
C LYS A 144 -35.96 -36.45 22.03
N ILE A 145 -36.17 -35.38 22.82
CA ILE A 145 -36.83 -34.13 22.38
C ILE A 145 -35.96 -33.34 21.39
N VAL A 146 -34.64 -33.31 21.61
CA VAL A 146 -33.71 -32.45 20.89
C VAL A 146 -32.76 -33.22 19.98
N ARG A 147 -32.79 -34.52 19.96
CA ARG A 147 -31.85 -35.38 19.24
C ARG A 147 -31.70 -35.01 17.76
N GLY A 148 -30.53 -34.57 17.39
CA GLY A 148 -30.17 -34.23 16.03
C GLY A 148 -30.74 -32.90 15.53
N MET A 149 -31.47 -32.14 16.37
CA MET A 149 -32.03 -30.84 16.00
C MET A 149 -30.95 -29.75 15.89
N ASP A 150 -29.77 -29.96 16.47
CA ASP A 150 -28.58 -29.10 16.38
C ASP A 150 -27.90 -29.15 15.01
N ARG A 151 -28.09 -30.24 14.24
CA ARG A 151 -27.40 -30.44 12.95
C ARG A 151 -27.78 -29.43 11.86
N PRO A 152 -29.09 -29.16 11.58
CA PRO A 152 -29.46 -28.19 10.57
C PRO A 152 -28.91 -26.78 10.84
N PRO A 153 -29.06 -26.19 12.05
CA PRO A 153 -28.46 -24.88 12.32
C PRO A 153 -26.92 -24.91 12.27
N THR A 154 -26.26 -26.01 12.71
CA THR A 154 -24.81 -26.17 12.55
C THR A 154 -24.41 -26.07 11.08
N ASN A 155 -25.04 -26.82 10.19
CA ASN A 155 -24.75 -26.83 8.77
C ASN A 155 -24.98 -25.47 8.11
N LEU A 156 -26.00 -24.72 8.50
CA LEU A 156 -26.29 -23.38 8.03
C LEU A 156 -25.18 -22.41 8.45
N PHE A 157 -24.80 -22.48 9.73
CA PHE A 157 -23.75 -21.57 10.22
C PHE A 157 -22.37 -21.90 9.63
N ASP A 158 -22.07 -23.19 9.43
CA ASP A 158 -20.85 -23.62 8.73
C ASP A 158 -20.79 -23.01 7.30
N GLN A 159 -21.93 -22.94 6.60
CA GLN A 159 -22.01 -22.26 5.29
C GLN A 159 -21.82 -20.74 5.39
N VAL A 160 -22.36 -20.09 6.43
CA VAL A 160 -22.12 -18.65 6.69
C VAL A 160 -20.62 -18.40 6.86
N VAL A 161 -19.95 -19.18 7.73
CA VAL A 161 -18.52 -19.07 7.99
C VAL A 161 -17.69 -19.29 6.73
N ALA A 162 -17.99 -20.37 5.98
CA ALA A 162 -17.28 -20.68 4.75
C ALA A 162 -17.38 -19.54 3.73
N ARG A 163 -18.59 -18.98 3.55
CA ARG A 163 -18.84 -17.89 2.61
C ARG A 163 -18.12 -16.61 2.99
N LEU A 164 -18.22 -16.18 4.25
CA LEU A 164 -17.57 -14.97 4.72
C LEU A 164 -16.04 -15.10 4.74
N SER A 165 -15.52 -16.29 5.05
CA SER A 165 -14.09 -16.56 4.97
C SER A 165 -13.57 -16.47 3.53
N ALA A 166 -14.28 -17.06 2.57
CA ALA A 166 -13.93 -16.97 1.15
C ALA A 166 -13.98 -15.51 0.66
N GLN A 167 -15.02 -14.77 1.04
CA GLN A 167 -15.13 -13.34 0.70
C GLN A 167 -13.98 -12.52 1.27
N ALA A 168 -13.57 -12.78 2.51
CA ALA A 168 -12.43 -12.09 3.13
C ALA A 168 -11.12 -12.42 2.40
N GLU A 169 -10.89 -13.69 2.05
CA GLU A 169 -9.71 -14.11 1.28
C GLU A 169 -9.66 -13.46 -0.12
N ASP A 170 -10.79 -13.45 -0.82
CA ASP A 170 -10.88 -12.84 -2.15
C ASP A 170 -10.65 -11.32 -2.09
N SER A 171 -11.18 -10.65 -1.07
CA SER A 171 -10.94 -9.23 -0.83
C SER A 171 -9.46 -8.94 -0.55
N VAL A 172 -8.78 -9.76 0.26
CA VAL A 172 -7.34 -9.64 0.52
C VAL A 172 -6.53 -9.84 -0.77
N LYS A 173 -6.84 -10.89 -1.55
CA LYS A 173 -6.14 -11.16 -2.83
C LYS A 173 -6.34 -10.01 -3.83
N ALA A 174 -7.57 -9.51 -3.96
CA ALA A 174 -7.87 -8.37 -4.83
C ALA A 174 -7.04 -7.14 -4.44
N GLN A 175 -6.95 -6.84 -3.13
CA GLN A 175 -6.16 -5.73 -2.62
C GLN A 175 -4.65 -5.90 -2.88
N GLN A 176 -4.13 -7.12 -2.74
CA GLN A 176 -2.72 -7.43 -3.06
C GLN A 176 -2.40 -7.17 -4.54
N VAL A 177 -3.29 -7.56 -5.46
CA VAL A 177 -3.11 -7.30 -6.89
C VAL A 177 -3.09 -5.81 -7.19
N VAL A 178 -4.03 -5.05 -6.63
CA VAL A 178 -4.08 -3.58 -6.78
C VAL A 178 -2.82 -2.92 -6.22
N ALA A 179 -2.36 -3.36 -5.05
CA ALA A 179 -1.13 -2.85 -4.42
C ALA A 179 0.10 -3.11 -5.29
N ALA A 180 0.24 -4.33 -5.83
CA ALA A 180 1.36 -4.71 -6.71
C ALA A 180 1.38 -3.85 -8.00
N HIS A 181 0.23 -3.65 -8.65
CA HIS A 181 0.15 -2.80 -9.84
C HIS A 181 0.54 -1.34 -9.54
N LYS A 182 0.05 -0.77 -8.44
CA LYS A 182 0.42 0.59 -8.02
C LYS A 182 1.91 0.70 -7.73
N GLN A 183 2.52 -0.31 -7.11
CA GLN A 183 3.94 -0.34 -6.81
C GLN A 183 4.79 -0.39 -8.10
N ILE A 184 4.44 -1.25 -9.07
CA ILE A 184 5.12 -1.34 -10.35
C ILE A 184 5.05 0.01 -11.10
N LEU A 185 3.87 0.64 -11.13
CA LEU A 185 3.69 1.94 -11.76
C LEU A 185 4.55 3.03 -11.11
N ALA A 186 4.60 3.06 -9.77
CA ALA A 186 5.43 4.00 -9.02
C ALA A 186 6.92 3.82 -9.34
N LEU A 187 7.41 2.57 -9.39
CA LEU A 187 8.79 2.26 -9.75
C LEU A 187 9.10 2.65 -11.21
N ALA A 188 8.18 2.43 -12.13
CA ALA A 188 8.35 2.82 -13.54
C ALA A 188 8.44 4.35 -13.70
N ILE A 189 7.59 5.10 -12.99
CA ILE A 189 7.64 6.57 -12.98
C ILE A 189 8.97 7.06 -12.37
N ALA A 190 9.36 6.52 -11.22
CA ALA A 190 10.63 6.89 -10.56
C ALA A 190 11.83 6.58 -11.44
N GLY A 191 11.87 5.41 -12.08
CA GLY A 191 12.93 5.04 -13.03
C GLY A 191 12.97 5.95 -14.26
N GLY A 192 11.81 6.27 -14.85
CA GLY A 192 11.70 7.22 -15.96
C GLY A 192 12.20 8.61 -15.60
N CYS A 193 11.82 9.12 -14.45
CA CYS A 193 12.30 10.41 -13.94
C CYS A 193 13.83 10.40 -13.74
N LEU A 194 14.39 9.34 -13.16
CA LEU A 194 15.83 9.21 -12.98
C LEU A 194 16.59 9.20 -14.31
N LEU A 195 16.10 8.47 -15.30
CA LEU A 195 16.69 8.43 -16.64
C LEU A 195 16.68 9.81 -17.31
N LEU A 196 15.56 10.54 -17.24
CA LEU A 196 15.44 11.88 -17.80
C LEU A 196 16.40 12.87 -17.12
N LEU A 197 16.52 12.81 -15.80
CA LEU A 197 17.46 13.65 -15.04
C LEU A 197 18.90 13.33 -15.40
N THR A 198 19.26 12.04 -15.52
CA THR A 198 20.60 11.60 -15.91
C THR A 198 20.92 12.09 -17.31
N ALA A 199 20.01 11.94 -18.27
CA ALA A 199 20.19 12.43 -19.64
C ALA A 199 20.37 13.97 -19.70
N ALA A 200 19.51 14.69 -18.96
CA ALA A 200 19.61 16.15 -18.89
C ALA A 200 20.96 16.61 -18.27
N GLY A 201 21.40 15.93 -17.19
CA GLY A 201 22.69 16.19 -16.55
C GLY A 201 23.86 15.94 -17.50
N LEU A 202 23.85 14.82 -18.22
CA LEU A 202 24.88 14.48 -19.21
C LEU A 202 24.96 15.53 -20.36
N LEU A 203 23.81 16.01 -20.83
CA LEU A 203 23.73 17.05 -21.84
C LEU A 203 24.37 18.38 -21.35
N VAL A 204 24.09 18.76 -20.10
CA VAL A 204 24.70 19.96 -19.50
C VAL A 204 26.22 19.80 -19.38
N VAL A 205 26.68 18.66 -18.84
CA VAL A 205 28.12 18.36 -18.69
C VAL A 205 28.81 18.35 -20.06
N TYR A 206 28.24 17.63 -21.04
CA TYR A 206 28.79 17.55 -22.41
C TYR A 206 28.93 18.95 -23.04
N ASN A 207 27.90 19.78 -22.96
CA ASN A 207 27.89 21.13 -23.52
C ASN A 207 28.97 22.02 -22.89
N VAL A 208 29.10 21.99 -21.56
CA VAL A 208 30.10 22.78 -20.85
C VAL A 208 31.52 22.27 -21.12
N THR A 209 31.76 20.96 -21.05
CA THR A 209 33.08 20.35 -21.22
C THR A 209 33.61 20.50 -22.65
N SER A 210 32.73 20.31 -23.66
CA SER A 210 33.11 20.50 -25.07
C SER A 210 33.56 21.92 -25.37
N ARG A 211 32.86 22.91 -24.84
CA ARG A 211 33.20 24.34 -25.03
C ARG A 211 34.46 24.76 -24.27
N LEU A 212 34.66 24.24 -23.05
CA LEU A 212 35.91 24.43 -22.29
C LEU A 212 37.11 23.78 -22.99
N GLY A 213 36.93 22.59 -23.59
CA GLY A 213 37.96 21.93 -24.37
C GLY A 213 38.39 22.75 -25.58
N CYS A 214 37.44 23.40 -26.27
CA CYS A 214 37.71 24.33 -27.36
C CYS A 214 38.53 25.56 -26.89
N LEU A 215 38.11 26.15 -25.75
CA LEU A 215 38.84 27.27 -25.14
C LEU A 215 40.28 26.90 -24.75
N LYS A 216 40.45 25.71 -24.18
CA LYS A 216 41.80 25.21 -23.84
C LYS A 216 42.68 25.10 -25.07
N LEU A 217 42.16 24.48 -26.16
CA LEU A 217 42.93 24.36 -27.42
C LEU A 217 43.33 25.74 -27.99
N ILE A 218 42.42 26.71 -27.97
CA ILE A 218 42.68 28.08 -28.41
C ILE A 218 43.73 28.72 -27.53
N SER A 219 43.63 28.60 -26.22
CA SER A 219 44.63 29.16 -25.27
C SER A 219 46.00 28.53 -25.46
N ASP A 220 46.10 27.21 -25.68
CA ASP A 220 47.35 26.50 -25.92
C ASP A 220 48.00 26.97 -27.22
N LYS A 221 47.25 27.21 -28.30
CA LYS A 221 47.77 27.77 -29.57
C LYS A 221 48.24 29.20 -29.42
N LEU A 222 47.52 30.08 -28.74
CA LEU A 222 47.95 31.41 -28.43
C LEU A 222 49.28 31.43 -27.66
N ALA A 223 49.41 30.52 -26.66
CA ALA A 223 50.66 30.42 -25.88
C ALA A 223 51.90 29.95 -26.71
N GLN A 224 51.63 29.19 -27.80
CA GLN A 224 52.67 28.73 -28.75
C GLN A 224 53.02 29.79 -29.84
N GLY A 225 52.31 30.92 -29.84
CA GLY A 225 52.53 31.99 -30.83
C GLY A 225 51.86 31.72 -32.19
N GLU A 226 50.94 30.68 -32.27
CA GLU A 226 50.18 30.41 -33.48
C GLU A 226 48.91 31.29 -33.51
N ILE A 227 49.12 32.57 -33.95
CA ILE A 227 48.10 33.63 -33.87
C ILE A 227 47.33 33.77 -35.19
N ALA A 228 48.05 33.63 -36.32
CA ALA A 228 47.50 33.90 -37.65
C ALA A 228 46.40 32.87 -38.04
N GLY A 229 45.17 33.36 -38.31
CA GLY A 229 44.05 32.55 -38.79
C GLY A 229 43.36 31.77 -37.73
N LEU A 230 43.60 31.98 -36.42
CA LEU A 230 42.91 31.33 -35.34
C LEU A 230 41.46 31.88 -35.20
N ALA A 231 40.46 31.11 -35.61
CA ALA A 231 39.07 31.51 -35.47
C ALA A 231 38.59 31.27 -34.03
N ILE A 232 38.47 32.32 -33.24
CA ILE A 232 37.89 32.26 -31.89
C ILE A 232 36.41 32.60 -31.99
N ASP A 233 35.57 31.56 -32.20
CA ASP A 233 34.14 31.70 -32.14
C ASP A 233 33.55 30.62 -31.19
N ILE A 234 33.24 31.05 -29.97
CA ILE A 234 32.61 30.21 -28.95
C ILE A 234 31.19 30.73 -28.76
N GLY A 235 30.28 30.13 -29.52
CA GLY A 235 28.89 30.52 -29.50
C GLY A 235 28.26 30.45 -28.11
N GLY A 236 27.24 31.26 -27.82
CA GLY A 236 26.47 31.30 -26.58
C GLY A 236 26.52 32.65 -25.87
N ASN A 237 25.83 32.77 -24.74
CA ASN A 237 25.74 33.98 -23.89
C ASN A 237 25.94 33.60 -22.41
N ASP A 238 27.08 32.97 -22.12
CA ASP A 238 27.43 32.53 -20.76
C ASP A 238 28.92 32.83 -20.47
N GLU A 239 29.38 32.48 -19.29
CA GLU A 239 30.74 32.76 -18.81
C GLU A 239 31.84 32.18 -19.74
N VAL A 240 31.52 31.04 -20.42
CA VAL A 240 32.46 30.42 -21.38
C VAL A 240 32.57 31.28 -22.64
N SER A 241 31.48 31.84 -23.13
CA SER A 241 31.51 32.79 -24.26
C SER A 241 32.19 34.08 -23.91
N GLU A 242 31.95 34.62 -22.71
CA GLU A 242 32.60 35.86 -22.23
C GLU A 242 34.12 35.68 -22.17
N PHE A 243 34.57 34.53 -21.68
CA PHE A 243 36.00 34.20 -21.69
C PHE A 243 36.56 34.06 -23.13
N GLY A 244 35.80 33.45 -24.05
CA GLY A 244 36.13 33.38 -25.46
C GLY A 244 36.28 34.76 -26.10
N HIS A 245 35.41 35.71 -25.79
CA HIS A 245 35.53 37.10 -26.25
C HIS A 245 36.76 37.82 -25.70
N SER A 246 37.12 37.56 -24.44
CA SER A 246 38.36 38.11 -23.84
C SER A 246 39.58 37.56 -24.52
N LEU A 247 39.64 36.26 -24.85
CA LEU A 247 40.74 35.67 -25.62
C LEU A 247 40.85 36.26 -27.03
N LYS A 248 39.73 36.54 -27.69
CA LYS A 248 39.70 37.19 -28.99
C LYS A 248 40.26 38.63 -28.94
N GLY A 249 40.00 39.38 -27.87
CA GLY A 249 40.57 40.68 -27.61
C GLY A 249 42.11 40.62 -27.49
N ILE A 250 42.60 39.66 -26.70
CA ILE A 250 44.04 39.42 -26.54
C ILE A 250 44.71 39.06 -27.89
N GLN A 251 44.02 38.15 -28.67
CA GLN A 251 44.55 37.82 -30.02
C GLN A 251 44.72 39.06 -30.87
N ALA A 252 43.74 39.94 -30.97
CA ALA A 252 43.78 41.16 -31.77
C ALA A 252 44.89 42.08 -31.32
N GLU A 253 45.14 42.26 -30.03
CA GLU A 253 46.19 43.08 -29.47
C GLU A 253 47.58 42.51 -29.81
N ILE A 254 47.75 41.19 -29.74
CA ILE A 254 49.02 40.54 -30.13
C ILE A 254 49.28 40.67 -31.63
N GLU A 255 48.24 40.52 -32.47
CA GLU A 255 48.37 40.73 -33.95
C GLU A 255 48.75 42.17 -34.27
N GLU A 256 48.19 43.17 -33.60
CA GLU A 256 48.55 44.60 -33.78
C GLU A 256 50.03 44.88 -33.38
N LEU A 257 50.45 44.35 -32.23
CA LEU A 257 51.83 44.47 -31.77
C LEU A 257 52.81 43.77 -32.71
N ALA A 258 52.49 42.62 -33.27
CA ALA A 258 53.32 41.89 -34.21
C ALA A 258 53.52 42.69 -35.55
N THR A 259 52.39 43.25 -36.04
CA THR A 259 52.43 44.10 -37.29
C THR A 259 53.22 45.41 -37.06
N ALA A 260 53.04 46.07 -35.93
CA ALA A 260 53.77 47.28 -35.58
C ALA A 260 55.29 47.01 -35.47
N LYS A 261 55.72 45.89 -34.91
CA LYS A 261 57.10 45.45 -34.82
C LYS A 261 57.68 45.12 -36.19
N ALA A 262 56.95 44.47 -37.08
CA ALA A 262 57.36 44.18 -38.45
C ALA A 262 57.51 45.46 -39.26
N GLY A 263 56.64 46.46 -39.09
CA GLY A 263 56.74 47.77 -39.73
C GLY A 263 57.97 48.65 -39.26
N SER A 264 58.33 48.51 -37.98
CA SER A 264 59.47 49.22 -37.39
C SER A 264 60.84 48.64 -37.83
N SER A 265 60.89 47.36 -38.24
CA SER A 265 62.12 46.72 -38.73
C SER A 265 62.38 46.95 -40.26
N ALA A 266 61.44 47.58 -40.96
CA ALA A 266 61.48 47.82 -42.42
C ALA A 266 61.98 49.27 -42.81
N ILE A 267 62.56 50.05 -41.88
CA ILE A 267 63.17 51.36 -42.23
C ILE A 267 64.64 51.09 -42.68
N PRO A 268 64.93 51.18 -43.95
CA PRO A 268 66.30 51.05 -44.43
C PRO A 268 67.10 52.31 -44.04
N SER A 269 68.29 52.10 -43.61
CA SER A 269 69.35 53.12 -43.34
C SER A 269 69.80 53.84 -44.57
#